data_3cf1aed6f2a9c6ea1d99e802a95daa5d
#
_entry.id   3cf1aed6f2a9c6ea1d99e802a95daa5d
#
_cell.length_a   1.000
_cell.length_b   1.000
_cell.length_c   1.000
_cell.angle_alpha   90.00
_cell.angle_beta   90.00
_cell.angle_gamma   90.00
#
_symmetry.space_group_name_H-M   'P 1'
#
loop_
_entity.id
_entity.type
_entity.pdbx_description
1 polymer ?
#
loop_
_entity_poly.entity_id
_entity_poly.type
_entity_poly.pdbx_seq_one_letter_code
_entity_poly.pdbx_strand_id
1 'polypeptide(L)'
;YLIYNDKGDIVKVLSIREPYASLIKMKIKTIETRSFKTNYRGELYIHASLSKSNVDDELSKLVMPMYGKIICKCKLVDCVLMTENYVKEIKEKMPMEYKCGLYEAGRYAWILESVEEIDAIEAKGKLGIWNF
;
A
#
# COMPACT_ATOMS: atom_id res chain seq x y z
N TYR A 1 13.09 -13.64 14.88
CA TYR A 1 13.05 -12.50 15.78
C TYR A 1 12.30 -11.33 15.13
N LEU A 2 11.86 -10.38 15.97
CA LEU A 2 11.09 -9.23 15.52
C LEU A 2 11.96 -7.97 15.51
N ILE A 3 11.67 -7.06 14.57
CA ILE A 3 12.30 -5.74 14.52
C ILE A 3 11.33 -4.73 15.14
N TYR A 4 11.87 -3.83 15.93
CA TYR A 4 11.12 -2.77 16.60
C TYR A 4 11.47 -1.42 15.98
N ASN A 5 10.47 -0.53 15.93
CA ASN A 5 10.69 0.84 15.49
C ASN A 5 11.33 1.69 16.60
N ASP A 6 11.59 2.97 16.33
CA ASP A 6 12.22 3.89 17.28
C ASP A 6 11.44 4.07 18.59
N LYS A 7 10.13 3.76 18.57
CA LYS A 7 9.25 3.85 19.74
C LYS A 7 9.19 2.54 20.53
N GLY A 8 9.91 1.50 20.10
CA GLY A 8 9.87 0.20 20.73
C GLY A 8 8.68 -0.68 20.30
N ASP A 9 7.95 -0.27 19.28
CA ASP A 9 6.81 -1.05 18.76
C ASP A 9 7.28 -2.07 17.72
N ILE A 10 6.58 -3.20 17.63
CA ILE A 10 6.80 -4.19 16.58
C ILE A 10 6.48 -3.56 15.22
N VAL A 11 7.38 -3.75 14.26
CA VAL A 11 7.18 -3.25 12.91
C VAL A 11 6.07 -4.04 12.22
N LYS A 12 5.00 -3.36 11.85
CA LYS A 12 3.87 -3.89 11.08
C LYS A 12 4.10 -3.64 9.60
N VAL A 13 3.93 -4.67 8.79
CA VAL A 13 4.25 -4.64 7.35
C VAL A 13 3.07 -5.13 6.53
N LEU A 14 2.85 -4.49 5.40
CA LEU A 14 1.89 -4.92 4.38
C LEU A 14 2.64 -5.20 3.09
N SER A 15 2.51 -6.41 2.54
CA SER A 15 3.09 -6.75 1.24
C SER A 15 2.14 -6.33 0.12
N ILE A 16 2.67 -5.57 -0.81
CA ILE A 16 1.93 -5.02 -1.95
C ILE A 16 2.70 -5.34 -3.23
N ARG A 17 1.98 -5.71 -4.27
CA ARG A 17 2.57 -6.00 -5.59
C ARG A 17 3.17 -4.76 -6.21
N GLU A 18 4.24 -4.95 -6.98
CA GLU A 18 4.77 -3.88 -7.83
C GLU A 18 3.92 -3.75 -9.10
N PRO A 19 3.76 -2.54 -9.64
CA PRO A 19 4.42 -1.29 -9.28
C PRO A 19 3.77 -0.53 -8.11
N TYR A 20 2.70 -1.06 -7.55
CA TYR A 20 1.88 -0.36 -6.55
C TYR A 20 2.65 0.00 -5.27
N ALA A 21 3.52 -0.90 -4.79
CA ALA A 21 4.36 -0.62 -3.63
C ALA A 21 5.27 0.59 -3.89
N SER A 22 5.95 0.63 -5.01
CA SER A 22 6.81 1.76 -5.38
C SER A 22 6.03 3.03 -5.69
N LEU A 23 4.81 2.91 -6.21
CA LEU A 23 3.92 4.07 -6.39
C LEU A 23 3.54 4.71 -5.06
N ILE A 24 3.37 3.91 -4.01
CA ILE A 24 3.16 4.42 -2.65
C ILE A 24 4.43 5.15 -2.16
N LYS A 25 5.59 4.54 -2.31
CA LYS A 25 6.86 5.15 -1.94
C LYS A 25 7.05 6.52 -2.61
N MET A 26 6.66 6.64 -3.86
CA MET A 26 6.75 7.89 -4.64
C MET A 26 5.61 8.87 -4.35
N LYS A 27 4.68 8.53 -3.47
CA LYS A 27 3.51 9.34 -3.10
C LYS A 27 2.53 9.59 -4.26
N ILE A 28 2.61 8.77 -5.30
CA ILE A 28 1.67 8.80 -6.43
C ILE A 28 0.39 8.06 -6.03
N LYS A 29 0.53 6.95 -5.29
CA LYS A 29 -0.58 6.17 -4.75
C LYS A 29 -0.66 6.39 -3.25
N THR A 30 -1.83 6.80 -2.75
CA THR A 30 -2.08 7.06 -1.32
C THR A 30 -3.22 6.22 -0.74
N ILE A 31 -3.89 5.44 -1.56
CA ILE A 31 -4.98 4.56 -1.15
C ILE A 31 -4.68 3.14 -1.63
N GLU A 32 -4.63 2.20 -0.69
CA GLU A 32 -4.54 0.78 -1.01
C GLU A 32 -5.95 0.19 -1.00
N THR A 33 -6.28 -0.60 -2.02
CA THR A 33 -7.61 -1.18 -2.15
C THR A 33 -7.57 -2.68 -1.85
N ARG A 34 -8.44 -3.13 -0.95
CA ARG A 34 -8.52 -4.54 -0.51
C ARG A 34 -9.98 -5.01 -0.48
N SER A 35 -10.17 -6.32 -0.61
CA SER A 35 -11.50 -6.93 -0.50
C SER A 35 -11.99 -7.05 0.93
N PHE A 36 -11.14 -6.78 1.92
CA PHE A 36 -11.45 -6.92 3.34
C PHE A 36 -11.05 -5.67 4.11
N LYS A 37 -11.73 -5.44 5.23
CA LYS A 37 -11.42 -4.32 6.11
C LYS A 37 -10.31 -4.68 7.09
N THR A 38 -9.70 -3.64 7.66
CA THR A 38 -8.79 -3.78 8.78
C THR A 38 -9.17 -2.82 9.90
N ASN A 39 -8.98 -3.27 11.14
CA ASN A 39 -9.15 -2.43 12.33
C ASN A 39 -7.82 -1.78 12.76
N TYR A 40 -6.71 -2.20 12.14
CA TYR A 40 -5.40 -1.64 12.47
C TYR A 40 -5.32 -0.18 12.05
N ARG A 41 -4.79 0.66 12.92
CA ARG A 41 -4.44 2.06 12.61
C ARG A 41 -3.06 2.33 13.18
N GLY A 42 -2.29 3.13 12.46
CA GLY A 42 -0.95 3.51 12.90
C GLY A 42 0.11 3.26 11.85
N GLU A 43 1.36 3.18 12.31
CA GLU A 43 2.52 3.01 11.44
C GLU A 43 2.48 1.68 10.70
N LEU A 44 2.71 1.76 9.40
CA LEU A 44 2.68 0.61 8.51
C LEU A 44 3.85 0.70 7.53
N TYR A 45 4.64 -0.36 7.47
CA TYR A 45 5.73 -0.47 6.50
C TYR A 45 5.21 -1.18 5.25
N ILE A 46 5.70 -0.80 4.10
CA ILE A 46 5.29 -1.35 2.81
C ILE A 46 6.41 -2.23 2.26
N HIS A 47 6.07 -3.47 2.00
CA HIS A 47 6.94 -4.47 1.39
C HIS A 47 6.54 -4.68 -0.07
N ALA A 48 7.49 -4.57 -0.98
CA ALA A 48 7.27 -4.86 -2.39
C ALA A 48 7.32 -6.37 -2.60
N SER A 49 6.18 -6.97 -2.85
CA SER A 49 6.02 -8.42 -3.02
C SER A 49 6.81 -8.92 -4.23
N LEU A 50 7.24 -10.18 -4.18
CA LEU A 50 7.85 -10.86 -5.33
C LEU A 50 6.81 -11.25 -6.39
N SER A 51 5.52 -11.25 -6.03
CA SER A 51 4.45 -11.59 -6.96
C SER A 51 4.34 -10.54 -8.04
N LYS A 52 4.37 -10.97 -9.30
CA LYS A 52 4.15 -10.09 -10.43
C LYS A 52 2.66 -10.06 -10.75
N SER A 53 2.14 -8.88 -11.07
CA SER A 53 0.77 -8.74 -11.55
C SER A 53 0.79 -8.32 -13.01
N ASN A 54 -0.29 -8.62 -13.73
CA ASN A 54 -0.52 -8.07 -15.05
C ASN A 54 -0.89 -6.61 -14.86
N VAL A 55 0.08 -5.75 -15.00
CA VAL A 55 -0.06 -4.34 -14.71
C VAL A 55 -0.11 -3.55 -15.97
N ASP A 56 -0.85 -2.46 -15.92
CA ASP A 56 -0.79 -1.40 -16.91
C ASP A 56 0.66 -0.94 -17.09
N ASP A 57 1.18 -1.07 -18.31
CA ASP A 57 2.55 -0.67 -18.65
C ASP A 57 2.84 0.79 -18.35
N GLU A 58 1.82 1.67 -18.40
CA GLU A 58 1.98 3.08 -18.09
C GLU A 58 2.36 3.29 -16.63
N LEU A 59 1.72 2.57 -15.71
CA LEU A 59 2.04 2.66 -14.29
C LEU A 59 3.45 2.12 -14.01
N SER A 60 3.82 1.03 -14.63
CA SER A 60 5.14 0.40 -14.47
C SER A 60 6.28 1.31 -14.90
N LYS A 61 6.04 2.20 -15.86
CA LYS A 61 7.05 3.17 -16.34
C LYS A 61 7.35 4.29 -15.37
N LEU A 62 6.48 4.51 -14.39
CA LEU A 62 6.62 5.61 -13.43
C LEU A 62 7.60 5.31 -12.30
N VAL A 63 7.94 4.05 -12.08
CA VAL A 63 8.74 3.61 -10.94
C VAL A 63 9.75 2.54 -11.31
N MET A 64 10.77 2.41 -10.45
CA MET A 64 11.72 1.29 -10.48
C MET A 64 11.25 0.26 -9.45
N PRO A 65 10.86 -0.95 -9.85
CA PRO A 65 10.38 -1.95 -8.89
C PRO A 65 11.49 -2.39 -7.93
N MET A 66 11.08 -2.68 -6.70
CA MET A 66 11.99 -3.08 -5.61
C MET A 66 11.55 -4.41 -4.98
N TYR A 67 11.33 -5.40 -5.80
CA TYR A 67 10.83 -6.72 -5.40
C TYR A 67 11.56 -7.30 -4.19
N GLY A 68 10.81 -7.84 -3.24
CA GLY A 68 11.34 -8.56 -2.08
C GLY A 68 11.91 -7.68 -0.98
N LYS A 69 11.60 -6.39 -0.98
CA LYS A 69 12.14 -5.44 0.00
C LYS A 69 11.07 -4.60 0.67
N ILE A 70 11.30 -4.26 1.93
CA ILE A 70 10.52 -3.22 2.62
C ILE A 70 11.12 -1.88 2.19
N ILE A 71 10.31 -0.99 1.62
CA ILE A 71 10.81 0.18 0.89
C ILE A 71 10.38 1.53 1.44
N CYS A 72 9.33 1.57 2.25
CA CYS A 72 8.85 2.81 2.85
C CYS A 72 8.01 2.51 4.07
N LYS A 73 7.72 3.54 4.84
CA LYS A 73 6.74 3.49 5.92
C LYS A 73 5.72 4.60 5.75
N CYS A 74 4.54 4.40 6.30
CA CYS A 74 3.45 5.35 6.26
C CYS A 74 2.57 5.18 7.49
N LYS A 75 1.47 5.91 7.55
CA LYS A 75 0.44 5.73 8.57
C LYS A 75 -0.84 5.28 7.89
N LEU A 76 -1.41 4.18 8.36
CA LEU A 76 -2.74 3.75 7.98
C LEU A 76 -3.72 4.50 8.90
N VAL A 77 -4.41 5.47 8.33
CA VAL A 77 -5.24 6.40 9.13
C VAL A 77 -6.72 6.11 9.06
N ASP A 78 -7.18 5.42 8.03
CA ASP A 78 -8.58 5.06 7.88
C ASP A 78 -8.75 3.85 6.97
N CYS A 79 -9.91 3.20 7.09
CA CYS A 79 -10.32 2.09 6.23
C CYS A 79 -11.80 2.29 5.91
N VAL A 80 -12.10 2.63 4.66
CA VAL A 80 -13.42 3.08 4.23
C VAL A 80 -14.06 2.02 3.35
N LEU A 81 -15.31 1.66 3.66
CA LEU A 81 -16.11 0.83 2.76
C LEU A 81 -16.45 1.62 1.50
N MET A 82 -16.10 1.08 0.34
CA MET A 82 -16.43 1.72 -0.93
C MET A 82 -17.91 1.52 -1.23
N THR A 83 -18.62 2.64 -1.42
CA THR A 83 -19.95 2.69 -2.00
C THR A 83 -19.83 2.99 -3.48
N GLU A 84 -20.90 2.85 -4.25
CA GLU A 84 -20.91 3.27 -5.65
C GLU A 84 -20.58 4.75 -5.80
N ASN A 85 -21.06 5.57 -4.86
CA ASN A 85 -20.79 7.00 -4.84
C ASN A 85 -19.33 7.31 -4.57
N TYR A 86 -18.72 6.60 -3.62
CA TYR A 86 -17.28 6.71 -3.33
C TYR A 86 -16.43 6.41 -4.57
N VAL A 87 -16.73 5.29 -5.23
CA VAL A 87 -16.02 4.88 -6.46
C VAL A 87 -16.11 5.95 -7.53
N LYS A 88 -17.31 6.51 -7.72
CA LYS A 88 -17.55 7.57 -8.70
C LYS A 88 -16.75 8.83 -8.37
N GLU A 89 -16.72 9.23 -7.10
CA GLU A 89 -15.96 10.41 -6.65
C GLU A 89 -14.46 10.24 -6.89
N ILE A 90 -13.90 9.09 -6.54
CA ILE A 90 -12.47 8.83 -6.77
C ILE A 90 -12.15 8.88 -8.26
N LYS A 91 -12.97 8.25 -9.08
CA LYS A 91 -12.78 8.25 -10.54
C LYS A 91 -12.78 9.66 -11.12
N GLU A 92 -13.69 10.52 -10.68
CA GLU A 92 -13.82 11.89 -11.17
C GLU A 92 -12.76 12.83 -10.61
N LYS A 93 -12.50 12.77 -9.30
CA LYS A 93 -11.65 13.73 -8.60
C LYS A 93 -10.19 13.32 -8.49
N MET A 94 -9.93 12.02 -8.51
CA MET A 94 -8.58 11.46 -8.31
C MET A 94 -8.29 10.38 -9.35
N PRO A 95 -8.24 10.74 -10.63
CA PRO A 95 -8.12 9.75 -11.71
C PRO A 95 -6.85 8.90 -11.65
N MET A 96 -5.74 9.45 -11.17
CA MET A 96 -4.50 8.68 -11.00
C MET A 96 -4.66 7.64 -9.88
N GLU A 97 -5.27 8.04 -8.77
CA GLU A 97 -5.54 7.13 -7.67
C GLU A 97 -6.47 6.00 -8.13
N TYR A 98 -7.49 6.35 -8.92
CA TYR A 98 -8.41 5.36 -9.49
C TYR A 98 -7.68 4.32 -10.33
N LYS A 99 -6.69 4.74 -11.14
CA LYS A 99 -5.87 3.82 -11.94
C LYS A 99 -5.00 2.90 -11.09
N CYS A 100 -4.62 3.33 -9.90
CA CYS A 100 -3.70 2.60 -9.02
C CYS A 100 -4.37 1.57 -8.13
N GLY A 101 -5.66 1.29 -8.31
CA GLY A 101 -6.37 0.32 -7.48
C GLY A 101 -7.58 -0.26 -8.17
N LEU A 102 -8.19 -1.22 -7.50
CA LEU A 102 -9.46 -1.81 -7.93
C LEU A 102 -10.58 -1.18 -7.10
N TYR A 103 -11.27 -0.22 -7.69
CA TYR A 103 -12.36 0.51 -7.06
C TYR A 103 -13.71 -0.08 -7.47
N GLU A 104 -14.37 -0.71 -6.52
CA GLU A 104 -15.63 -1.43 -6.73
C GLU A 104 -16.40 -1.41 -5.43
N ALA A 105 -17.71 -1.18 -5.50
CA ALA A 105 -18.57 -1.19 -4.32
C ALA A 105 -18.44 -2.51 -3.55
N GLY A 106 -18.33 -2.41 -2.23
CA GLY A 106 -18.11 -3.55 -1.35
C GLY A 106 -16.66 -3.83 -1.01
N ARG A 107 -15.70 -3.23 -1.71
CA ARG A 107 -14.29 -3.29 -1.36
C ARG A 107 -13.95 -2.20 -0.33
N TYR A 108 -12.70 -2.17 0.11
CA TYR A 108 -12.24 -1.23 1.14
C TYR A 108 -11.08 -0.40 0.65
N ALA A 109 -11.13 0.89 0.98
CA ALA A 109 -10.06 1.84 0.73
C ALA A 109 -9.28 2.04 2.03
N TRP A 110 -8.01 1.64 2.02
CA TRP A 110 -7.08 1.85 3.15
C TRP A 110 -6.34 3.14 2.89
N ILE A 111 -6.61 4.15 3.70
CA ILE A 111 -6.09 5.50 3.50
C ILE A 111 -4.73 5.62 4.17
N LEU A 112 -3.71 5.95 3.36
CA LEU A 112 -2.32 6.04 3.79
C LEU A 112 -1.86 7.49 3.76
N GLU A 113 -1.15 7.89 4.81
CA GLU A 113 -0.60 9.25 4.93
C GLU A 113 0.85 9.20 5.42
N SER A 114 1.54 10.32 5.35
CA SER A 114 2.88 10.51 5.89
C SER A 114 3.88 9.47 5.39
N VAL A 115 3.89 9.23 4.10
CA VAL A 115 4.81 8.28 3.47
C VAL A 115 6.24 8.80 3.56
N GLU A 116 7.14 7.95 4.05
CA GLU A 116 8.57 8.22 4.14
C GLU A 116 9.35 7.07 3.51
N GLU A 117 10.27 7.39 2.60
CA GLU A 117 11.21 6.43 2.08
C GLU A 117 12.18 5.99 3.17
N ILE A 118 12.51 4.70 3.21
CA ILE A 118 13.49 4.15 4.13
C ILE A 118 14.59 3.43 3.33
N ASP A 119 15.72 3.15 3.98
CA ASP A 119 16.72 2.27 3.41
C ASP A 119 16.08 0.89 3.23
N ALA A 120 16.11 0.38 2.01
CA ALA A 120 15.42 -0.86 1.67
C ALA A 120 15.96 -2.05 2.46
N ILE A 121 15.05 -2.85 3.00
CA ILE A 121 15.37 -4.02 3.82
C ILE A 121 14.86 -5.27 3.12
N GLU A 122 15.73 -6.21 2.83
CA GLU A 122 15.32 -7.48 2.27
C GLU A 122 14.46 -8.26 3.27
N ALA A 123 13.31 -8.73 2.82
CA ALA A 123 12.39 -9.47 3.66
C ALA A 123 11.48 -10.36 2.81
N LYS A 124 11.11 -11.50 3.38
CA LYS A 124 10.15 -12.39 2.76
C LYS A 124 8.74 -11.93 3.13
N GLY A 125 7.89 -11.72 2.12
CA GLY A 125 6.52 -11.27 2.34
C GLY A 125 5.62 -12.34 2.96
N LYS A 126 4.55 -11.88 3.59
CA LYS A 126 3.49 -12.71 4.18
C LYS A 126 2.14 -12.09 3.83
N LEU A 127 1.06 -12.83 4.04
CA LEU A 127 -0.29 -12.35 3.79
C LEU A 127 -0.76 -11.36 4.85
N GLY A 128 -1.60 -10.41 4.43
CA GLY A 128 -2.19 -9.41 5.32
C GLY A 128 -1.16 -8.49 5.95
N ILE A 129 -1.50 -7.93 7.11
CA ILE A 129 -0.56 -7.17 7.92
C ILE A 129 0.23 -8.15 8.78
N TRP A 130 1.53 -8.10 8.67
CA TRP A 130 2.41 -9.05 9.37
C TRP A 130 3.50 -8.34 10.16
N ASN A 131 4.08 -9.05 11.12
CA ASN A 131 5.15 -8.54 11.98
C ASN A 131 6.51 -8.90 11.39
N PHE A 132 7.37 -7.93 11.33
CA PHE A 132 8.74 -8.13 10.85
C PHE A 132 9.72 -8.27 11.99
#